data_cb4952db778cd6c32c25e9778f0cfe9d
#
_entry.id   cb4952db778cd6c32c25e9778f0cfe9d
#
_cell.length_a   1.000
_cell.length_b   1.000
_cell.length_c   1.000
_cell.angle_alpha   90.00
_cell.angle_beta   90.00
_cell.angle_gamma   90.00
#
_symmetry.space_group_name_H-M   'P 1'
#
loop_
_entity.id
_entity.type
_entity.pdbx_description
1 polymer ?
#
loop_
_entity_poly.entity_id
_entity_poly.type
_entity_poly.pdbx_seq_one_letter_code
_entity_poly.pdbx_strand_id
1 'polypeptide(L)'
;WLTDESARIYDSQVELLFTGAGDAMRRSALAEISRELRARKTSRTATYVDVGCGTGRFLAQTLAAYPRLDAYGLELSPAYCSRARRSVRAWPKAQILEGAAEALPMEDESADILCSVYLFHELPPKIRRAAAAELVRVLKPGGLFVFTDSLQLGDAPDLDRMLEYFPEGFHEPYYKSYLTEDFGHVLGEAGFVPERRQLAFLTKTTTWRKPAGV
;
A
#
# COMPACT_ATOMS: atom_id res chain seq x y z
N TRP A 1 -0.19 18.35 1.90
CA TRP A 1 0.89 17.36 1.73
C TRP A 1 1.33 17.15 0.27
N LEU A 2 0.81 17.91 -0.66
CA LEU A 2 1.21 17.82 -2.08
C LEU A 2 2.42 18.71 -2.44
N THR A 3 3.14 19.28 -1.46
CA THR A 3 4.25 20.21 -1.69
C THR A 3 5.63 19.53 -1.58
N ASP A 4 6.66 20.13 -2.20
CA ASP A 4 8.04 19.66 -2.06
C ASP A 4 8.53 19.65 -0.61
N GLU A 5 8.12 20.63 0.19
CA GLU A 5 8.48 20.71 1.60
C GLU A 5 7.85 19.56 2.40
N SER A 6 6.57 19.30 2.18
CA SER A 6 5.87 18.16 2.77
C SER A 6 6.58 16.83 2.42
N ALA A 7 6.87 16.60 1.14
CA ALA A 7 7.58 15.40 0.71
C ALA A 7 8.97 15.24 1.34
N ARG A 8 9.64 16.36 1.67
CA ARG A 8 10.97 16.35 2.28
C ARG A 8 10.96 15.91 3.74
N ILE A 9 9.94 16.30 4.51
CA ILE A 9 9.87 16.08 5.97
C ILE A 9 8.98 14.89 6.35
N TYR A 10 8.16 14.38 5.41
CA TYR A 10 7.13 13.37 5.64
C TYR A 10 7.62 12.15 6.44
N ASP A 11 8.70 11.52 6.00
CA ASP A 11 9.22 10.32 6.66
C ASP A 11 9.59 10.58 8.12
N SER A 12 10.18 11.75 8.40
CA SER A 12 10.55 12.13 9.77
C SER A 12 9.33 12.44 10.63
N GLN A 13 8.31 13.07 10.05
CA GLN A 13 7.04 13.34 10.74
C GLN A 13 6.32 12.06 11.11
N VAL A 14 6.23 11.10 10.16
CA VAL A 14 5.58 9.80 10.40
C VAL A 14 6.33 9.00 11.47
N GLU A 15 7.67 8.95 11.43
CA GLU A 15 8.45 8.26 12.46
C GLU A 15 8.28 8.92 13.84
N LEU A 16 8.23 10.25 13.90
CA LEU A 16 7.98 10.97 15.16
C LEU A 16 6.55 10.68 15.69
N LEU A 17 5.54 10.75 14.82
CA LEU A 17 4.14 10.48 15.17
C LEU A 17 3.95 9.08 15.74
N PHE A 18 4.57 8.09 15.15
CA PHE A 18 4.50 6.70 15.60
C PHE A 18 5.68 6.28 16.50
N THR A 19 6.35 7.23 17.14
CA THR A 19 7.42 6.99 18.13
C THR A 19 8.52 6.04 17.65
N GLY A 20 8.86 6.12 16.34
CA GLY A 20 9.86 5.26 15.70
C GLY A 20 9.31 3.90 15.20
N ALA A 21 8.01 3.64 15.33
CA ALA A 21 7.41 2.37 14.90
C ALA A 21 7.00 2.33 13.43
N GLY A 22 7.05 3.46 12.70
CA GLY A 22 6.58 3.57 11.32
C GLY A 22 7.19 2.53 10.38
N ASP A 23 8.50 2.33 10.41
CA ASP A 23 9.16 1.31 9.60
C ASP A 23 8.86 -0.13 10.07
N ALA A 24 8.64 -0.34 11.35
CA ALA A 24 8.23 -1.66 11.87
C ALA A 24 6.83 -2.02 11.38
N MET A 25 5.92 -1.05 11.37
CA MET A 25 4.55 -1.21 10.84
C MET A 25 4.58 -1.53 9.33
N ARG A 26 5.36 -0.79 8.52
CA ARG A 26 5.55 -1.06 7.09
C ARG A 26 6.10 -2.46 6.81
N ARG A 27 6.99 -2.96 7.67
CA ARG A 27 7.58 -4.31 7.52
C ARG A 27 6.57 -5.45 7.68
N SER A 28 5.37 -5.22 8.21
CA SER A 28 4.29 -6.22 8.19
C SER A 28 3.88 -6.55 6.75
N ALA A 29 3.80 -5.54 5.87
CA ALA A 29 3.58 -5.75 4.44
C ALA A 29 4.75 -6.50 3.77
N LEU A 30 5.99 -6.14 4.10
CA LEU A 30 7.18 -6.82 3.57
C LEU A 30 7.21 -8.30 3.96
N ALA A 31 6.72 -8.67 5.13
CA ALA A 31 6.63 -10.07 5.55
C ALA A 31 5.69 -10.88 4.65
N GLU A 32 4.56 -10.31 4.24
CA GLU A 32 3.62 -10.97 3.32
C GLU A 32 4.17 -11.05 1.90
N ILE A 33 4.79 -9.97 1.40
CA ILE A 33 5.51 -9.98 0.11
C ILE A 33 6.60 -11.05 0.11
N SER A 34 7.37 -11.15 1.20
CA SER A 34 8.43 -12.15 1.35
C SER A 34 7.90 -13.58 1.32
N ARG A 35 6.76 -13.82 1.96
CA ARG A 35 6.09 -15.13 1.96
C ARG A 35 5.68 -15.52 0.55
N GLU A 36 5.05 -14.61 -0.18
CA GLU A 36 4.65 -14.82 -1.58
C GLU A 36 5.85 -15.11 -2.48
N LEU A 37 6.88 -14.28 -2.40
CA LEU A 37 8.08 -14.44 -3.25
C LEU A 37 8.84 -15.75 -2.98
N ARG A 38 8.84 -16.23 -1.72
CA ARG A 38 9.45 -17.53 -1.38
C ARG A 38 8.62 -18.70 -1.90
N ALA A 39 7.29 -18.58 -1.92
CA ALA A 39 6.40 -19.61 -2.45
C ALA A 39 6.49 -19.74 -3.98
N ARG A 40 6.82 -18.65 -4.67
CA ARG A 40 6.96 -18.64 -6.14
C ARG A 40 8.30 -19.26 -6.56
N LYS A 41 8.24 -20.24 -7.43
CA LYS A 41 9.46 -20.85 -8.03
C LYS A 41 10.27 -19.87 -8.89
N THR A 42 9.64 -18.76 -9.32
CA THR A 42 10.20 -17.73 -10.24
C THR A 42 10.32 -16.36 -9.56
N SER A 43 10.63 -16.30 -8.28
CA SER A 43 10.72 -15.06 -7.48
C SER A 43 11.67 -13.98 -8.03
N ARG A 44 12.55 -14.35 -8.96
CA ARG A 44 13.57 -13.44 -9.53
C ARG A 44 13.04 -12.49 -10.61
N THR A 45 11.85 -12.70 -11.12
CA THR A 45 11.28 -11.97 -12.26
C THR A 45 9.85 -11.48 -11.98
N ALA A 46 9.42 -11.46 -10.72
CA ALA A 46 8.10 -11.00 -10.36
C ALA A 46 7.99 -9.48 -10.54
N THR A 47 6.90 -9.04 -11.17
CA THR A 47 6.52 -7.63 -11.26
C THR A 47 5.83 -7.23 -9.98
N TYR A 48 6.41 -6.25 -9.28
CA TYR A 48 5.91 -5.70 -8.01
C TYR A 48 5.52 -4.23 -8.19
N VAL A 49 4.38 -3.84 -7.67
CA VAL A 49 3.91 -2.45 -7.71
C VAL A 49 3.53 -1.98 -6.30
N ASP A 50 4.11 -0.85 -5.90
CA ASP A 50 3.79 -0.13 -4.67
C ASP A 50 2.84 1.03 -5.01
N VAL A 51 1.55 0.87 -4.71
CA VAL A 51 0.48 1.81 -5.07
C VAL A 51 0.32 2.85 -3.97
N GLY A 52 0.53 4.12 -4.30
CA GLY A 52 0.66 5.21 -3.34
C GLY A 52 2.01 5.15 -2.63
N CYS A 53 3.10 5.01 -3.38
CA CYS A 53 4.42 4.75 -2.83
C CYS A 53 5.02 5.92 -2.02
N GLY A 54 4.37 7.10 -2.04
CA GLY A 54 4.79 8.29 -1.32
C GLY A 54 6.22 8.69 -1.61
N THR A 55 7.05 8.78 -0.58
CA THR A 55 8.49 9.08 -0.71
C THR A 55 9.33 7.93 -1.27
N GLY A 56 8.73 6.78 -1.57
CA GLY A 56 9.42 5.57 -2.00
C GLY A 56 10.15 4.83 -0.87
N ARG A 57 9.91 5.18 0.40
CA ARG A 57 10.60 4.58 1.55
C ARG A 57 10.32 3.08 1.66
N PHE A 58 9.07 2.65 1.56
CA PHE A 58 8.71 1.25 1.61
C PHE A 58 9.18 0.48 0.36
N LEU A 59 9.05 1.09 -0.82
CA LEU A 59 9.59 0.52 -2.07
C LEU A 59 11.09 0.26 -1.96
N ALA A 60 11.86 1.23 -1.40
CA ALA A 60 13.30 1.05 -1.16
C ALA A 60 13.61 -0.08 -0.16
N GLN A 61 12.81 -0.23 0.90
CA GLN A 61 12.95 -1.36 1.85
C GLN A 61 12.68 -2.71 1.16
N THR A 62 11.66 -2.77 0.32
CA THR A 62 11.33 -3.98 -0.47
C THR A 62 12.46 -4.33 -1.44
N LEU A 63 13.00 -3.34 -2.15
CA LEU A 63 14.12 -3.53 -3.08
C LEU A 63 15.43 -3.87 -2.38
N ALA A 64 15.67 -3.39 -1.16
CA ALA A 64 16.82 -3.78 -0.37
C ALA A 64 16.78 -5.29 -0.01
N ALA A 65 15.59 -5.82 0.25
CA ALA A 65 15.38 -7.24 0.52
C ALA A 65 15.36 -8.09 -0.77
N TYR A 66 14.82 -7.53 -1.86
CA TYR A 66 14.59 -8.21 -3.14
C TYR A 66 15.05 -7.37 -4.33
N PRO A 67 16.37 -7.17 -4.51
CA PRO A 67 16.94 -6.22 -5.49
C PRO A 67 16.74 -6.60 -6.95
N ARG A 68 16.16 -7.77 -7.23
CA ARG A 68 15.92 -8.28 -8.58
C ARG A 68 14.47 -8.18 -9.03
N LEU A 69 13.58 -7.66 -8.19
CA LEU A 69 12.20 -7.41 -8.58
C LEU A 69 12.15 -6.41 -9.75
N ASP A 70 11.23 -6.65 -10.67
CA ASP A 70 10.79 -5.64 -11.62
C ASP A 70 9.76 -4.74 -10.91
N ALA A 71 10.25 -3.62 -10.36
CA ALA A 71 9.53 -2.88 -9.34
C ALA A 71 9.06 -1.50 -9.82
N TYR A 72 7.80 -1.20 -9.54
CA TYR A 72 7.17 0.07 -9.86
C TYR A 72 6.63 0.72 -8.58
N GLY A 73 6.84 2.02 -8.44
CA GLY A 73 6.12 2.84 -7.47
C GLY A 73 5.13 3.74 -8.20
N LEU A 74 3.88 3.73 -7.80
CA LEU A 74 2.87 4.66 -8.29
C LEU A 74 2.61 5.75 -7.26
N GLU A 75 2.61 7.00 -7.67
CA GLU A 75 2.36 8.14 -6.79
C GLU A 75 1.67 9.28 -7.56
N LEU A 76 0.68 9.91 -6.94
CA LEU A 76 -0.10 10.99 -7.55
C LEU A 76 0.67 12.32 -7.57
N SER A 77 1.44 12.62 -6.52
CA SER A 77 2.10 13.90 -6.34
C SER A 77 3.44 13.96 -7.06
N PRO A 78 3.68 14.92 -7.99
CA PRO A 78 4.97 15.10 -8.64
C PRO A 78 6.12 15.31 -7.64
N ALA A 79 5.85 16.01 -6.52
CA ALA A 79 6.83 16.26 -5.46
C ALA A 79 7.26 14.95 -4.80
N TYR A 80 6.31 14.09 -4.45
CA TYR A 80 6.58 12.78 -3.88
C TYR A 80 7.21 11.83 -4.91
N CYS A 81 6.77 11.85 -6.18
CA CYS A 81 7.44 11.12 -7.27
C CYS A 81 8.93 11.49 -7.38
N SER A 82 9.25 12.78 -7.31
CA SER A 82 10.65 13.27 -7.32
C SER A 82 11.44 12.69 -6.13
N ARG A 83 10.83 12.65 -4.96
CA ARG A 83 11.45 12.08 -3.76
C ARG A 83 11.61 10.57 -3.88
N ALA A 84 10.59 9.85 -4.35
CA ALA A 84 10.62 8.41 -4.56
C ALA A 84 11.74 7.99 -5.53
N ARG A 85 11.92 8.71 -6.64
CA ARG A 85 13.03 8.47 -7.59
C ARG A 85 14.40 8.56 -6.91
N ARG A 86 14.59 9.50 -5.96
CA ARG A 86 15.84 9.59 -5.18
C ARG A 86 16.00 8.42 -4.22
N SER A 87 14.91 7.99 -3.57
CA SER A 87 14.92 6.87 -2.63
C SER A 87 15.30 5.55 -3.29
N VAL A 88 14.86 5.32 -4.52
CA VAL A 88 15.14 4.08 -5.26
C VAL A 88 16.32 4.16 -6.24
N ARG A 89 17.08 5.24 -6.24
CA ARG A 89 18.19 5.48 -7.21
C ARG A 89 19.26 4.37 -7.24
N ALA A 90 19.40 3.60 -6.17
CA ALA A 90 20.33 2.47 -6.11
C ALA A 90 19.85 1.26 -6.92
N TRP A 91 18.60 1.24 -7.36
CA TRP A 91 17.99 0.15 -8.13
C TRP A 91 17.55 0.67 -9.51
N PRO A 92 18.42 0.61 -10.54
CA PRO A 92 18.18 1.24 -11.84
C PRO A 92 16.94 0.71 -12.60
N LYS A 93 16.46 -0.47 -12.25
CA LYS A 93 15.25 -1.07 -12.84
C LYS A 93 13.96 -0.58 -12.18
N ALA A 94 14.04 0.00 -11.00
CA ALA A 94 12.86 0.53 -10.32
C ALA A 94 12.35 1.78 -11.05
N GLN A 95 11.06 1.83 -11.32
CA GLN A 95 10.41 2.92 -12.01
C GLN A 95 9.39 3.61 -11.11
N ILE A 96 9.33 4.93 -11.17
CA ILE A 96 8.30 5.73 -10.47
C ILE A 96 7.38 6.34 -11.53
N LEU A 97 6.14 5.89 -11.50
CA LEU A 97 5.04 6.31 -12.36
C LEU A 97 4.21 7.37 -11.64
N GLU A 98 3.88 8.44 -12.32
CA GLU A 98 2.94 9.44 -11.83
C GLU A 98 1.53 9.05 -12.27
N GLY A 99 0.60 8.93 -11.31
CA GLY A 99 -0.76 8.53 -11.60
C GLY A 99 -1.60 8.33 -10.35
N ALA A 100 -2.92 8.21 -10.55
CA ALA A 100 -3.89 7.97 -9.49
C ALA A 100 -4.13 6.47 -9.28
N ALA A 101 -4.48 6.08 -8.06
CA ALA A 101 -4.74 4.67 -7.72
C ALA A 101 -5.98 4.11 -8.43
N GLU A 102 -6.92 4.97 -8.79
CA GLU A 102 -8.13 4.63 -9.54
C GLU A 102 -7.95 4.63 -11.06
N ALA A 103 -6.73 4.91 -11.56
CA ALA A 103 -6.39 4.90 -12.99
C ALA A 103 -4.91 4.55 -13.15
N LEU A 104 -4.55 3.31 -12.85
CA LEU A 104 -3.17 2.83 -12.89
C LEU A 104 -2.63 2.86 -14.34
N PRO A 105 -1.50 3.54 -14.61
CA PRO A 105 -0.88 3.60 -15.95
C PRO A 105 -0.14 2.30 -16.27
N MET A 106 -0.83 1.18 -16.16
CA MET A 106 -0.31 -0.17 -16.35
C MET A 106 -1.30 -1.01 -17.16
N GLU A 107 -0.77 -1.96 -17.90
CA GLU A 107 -1.57 -2.89 -18.66
C GLU A 107 -2.35 -3.86 -17.77
N ASP A 108 -3.43 -4.43 -18.30
CA ASP A 108 -4.18 -5.47 -17.64
C ASP A 108 -3.27 -6.68 -17.35
N GLU A 109 -3.47 -7.31 -16.21
CA GLU A 109 -2.78 -8.54 -15.82
C GLU A 109 -1.25 -8.48 -15.97
N SER A 110 -0.66 -7.32 -15.67
CA SER A 110 0.78 -7.07 -15.81
C SER A 110 1.57 -7.28 -14.51
N ALA A 111 0.93 -7.16 -13.33
CA ALA A 111 1.59 -7.27 -12.03
C ALA A 111 1.39 -8.64 -11.37
N ASP A 112 2.43 -9.15 -10.72
CA ASP A 112 2.37 -10.38 -9.92
C ASP A 112 1.99 -10.09 -8.47
N ILE A 113 2.46 -8.95 -7.93
CA ILE A 113 2.19 -8.50 -6.57
C ILE A 113 1.90 -7.00 -6.61
N LEU A 114 0.75 -6.62 -6.07
CA LEU A 114 0.44 -5.24 -5.74
C LEU A 114 0.54 -5.05 -4.22
N CYS A 115 1.01 -3.89 -3.79
CA CYS A 115 0.98 -3.50 -2.39
C CYS A 115 0.46 -2.07 -2.27
N SER A 116 -0.29 -1.80 -1.21
CA SER A 116 -0.68 -0.45 -0.82
C SER A 116 -0.43 -0.29 0.67
N VAL A 117 0.29 0.75 1.06
CA VAL A 117 0.67 1.01 2.45
C VAL A 117 0.25 2.42 2.84
N TYR A 118 -0.73 2.54 3.73
CA TYR A 118 -1.27 3.81 4.23
C TYR A 118 -1.79 4.76 3.15
N LEU A 119 -2.59 4.23 2.22
CA LEU A 119 -3.23 5.01 1.16
C LEU A 119 -4.75 5.11 1.32
N PHE A 120 -5.42 3.99 1.61
CA PHE A 120 -6.87 3.93 1.49
C PHE A 120 -7.61 4.81 2.52
N HIS A 121 -7.03 5.07 3.68
CA HIS A 121 -7.60 5.99 4.64
C HIS A 121 -7.63 7.45 4.12
N GLU A 122 -6.77 7.79 3.17
CA GLU A 122 -6.72 9.09 2.51
C GLU A 122 -7.69 9.23 1.31
N LEU A 123 -8.28 8.12 0.86
CA LEU A 123 -9.15 8.11 -0.32
C LEU A 123 -10.63 8.30 0.05
N PRO A 124 -11.40 9.09 -0.71
CA PRO A 124 -12.85 9.09 -0.62
C PRO A 124 -13.44 7.69 -0.86
N PRO A 125 -14.60 7.32 -0.27
CA PRO A 125 -15.20 5.99 -0.44
C PRO A 125 -15.41 5.57 -1.91
N LYS A 126 -15.82 6.52 -2.77
CA LYS A 126 -15.99 6.27 -4.20
C LYS A 126 -14.66 5.90 -4.88
N ILE A 127 -13.58 6.58 -4.50
CA ILE A 127 -12.24 6.35 -5.06
C ILE A 127 -11.67 5.02 -4.55
N ARG A 128 -11.94 4.62 -3.30
CA ARG A 128 -11.55 3.29 -2.78
C ARG A 128 -12.08 2.16 -3.66
N ARG A 129 -13.36 2.24 -4.07
CA ARG A 129 -13.97 1.24 -4.98
C ARG A 129 -13.36 1.26 -6.37
N ALA A 130 -13.13 2.43 -6.93
CA ALA A 130 -12.49 2.57 -8.23
C ALA A 130 -11.03 2.04 -8.19
N ALA A 131 -10.29 2.37 -7.14
CA ALA A 131 -8.93 1.84 -6.92
C ALA A 131 -8.95 0.31 -6.77
N ALA A 132 -9.89 -0.27 -6.01
CA ALA A 132 -10.03 -1.72 -5.90
C ALA A 132 -10.24 -2.40 -7.25
N ALA A 133 -11.09 -1.84 -8.13
CA ALA A 133 -11.31 -2.34 -9.48
C ALA A 133 -10.04 -2.26 -10.35
N GLU A 134 -9.29 -1.16 -10.27
CA GLU A 134 -8.01 -0.99 -10.98
C GLU A 134 -6.94 -1.98 -10.48
N LEU A 135 -6.86 -2.22 -9.18
CA LEU A 135 -5.95 -3.22 -8.62
C LEU A 135 -6.24 -4.62 -9.17
N VAL A 136 -7.53 -5.01 -9.27
CA VAL A 136 -7.90 -6.29 -9.89
C VAL A 136 -7.56 -6.32 -11.37
N ARG A 137 -7.80 -5.22 -12.11
CA ARG A 137 -7.46 -5.15 -13.54
C ARG A 137 -5.98 -5.41 -13.79
N VAL A 138 -5.12 -4.73 -13.06
CA VAL A 138 -3.66 -4.77 -13.24
C VAL A 138 -3.04 -6.06 -12.72
N LEU A 139 -3.64 -6.68 -11.69
CA LEU A 139 -3.11 -7.90 -11.10
C LEU A 139 -3.36 -9.11 -11.99
N LYS A 140 -2.34 -9.92 -12.21
CA LYS A 140 -2.45 -11.21 -12.93
C LYS A 140 -3.42 -12.16 -12.21
N PRO A 141 -4.09 -13.08 -12.91
CA PRO A 141 -4.75 -14.22 -12.27
C PRO A 141 -3.80 -14.96 -11.34
N GLY A 142 -4.25 -15.26 -10.13
CA GLY A 142 -3.41 -15.82 -9.06
C GLY A 142 -2.42 -14.83 -8.43
N GLY A 143 -2.43 -13.55 -8.80
CA GLY A 143 -1.62 -12.51 -8.20
C GLY A 143 -2.06 -12.12 -6.78
N LEU A 144 -1.15 -11.54 -6.02
CA LEU A 144 -1.36 -11.15 -4.63
C LEU A 144 -1.50 -9.64 -4.48
N PHE A 145 -2.51 -9.19 -3.77
CA PHE A 145 -2.60 -7.83 -3.24
C PHE A 145 -2.32 -7.83 -1.74
N VAL A 146 -1.33 -7.05 -1.30
CA VAL A 146 -1.01 -6.80 0.10
C VAL A 146 -1.56 -5.42 0.48
N PHE A 147 -2.56 -5.41 1.32
CA PHE A 147 -3.22 -4.20 1.81
C PHE A 147 -2.81 -3.95 3.25
N THR A 148 -2.04 -2.91 3.48
CA THR A 148 -1.58 -2.46 4.80
C THR A 148 -2.04 -1.05 5.05
N ASP A 149 -2.80 -0.85 6.13
CA ASP A 149 -3.31 0.47 6.48
C ASP A 149 -3.56 0.56 7.99
N SER A 150 -4.10 1.67 8.47
CA SER A 150 -4.49 1.85 9.87
C SER A 150 -5.44 0.74 10.33
N LEU A 151 -5.49 0.52 11.64
CA LEU A 151 -6.58 -0.24 12.25
C LEU A 151 -7.93 0.43 11.95
N GLN A 152 -8.99 -0.38 11.94
CA GLN A 152 -10.37 0.06 11.89
C GLN A 152 -11.06 -0.21 13.23
N LEU A 153 -12.22 0.37 13.47
CA LEU A 153 -13.00 0.11 14.68
C LEU A 153 -13.30 -1.38 14.83
N GLY A 154 -13.10 -1.89 16.04
CA GLY A 154 -13.27 -3.31 16.36
C GLY A 154 -12.07 -4.21 16.03
N ASP A 155 -11.05 -3.72 15.32
CA ASP A 155 -9.81 -4.49 15.09
C ASP A 155 -9.04 -4.72 16.42
N ALA A 156 -9.01 -3.70 17.28
CA ALA A 156 -8.45 -3.71 18.63
C ALA A 156 -9.27 -2.78 19.52
N PRO A 157 -10.32 -3.26 20.19
CA PRO A 157 -11.31 -2.43 20.88
C PRO A 157 -10.72 -1.44 21.90
N ASP A 158 -9.62 -1.80 22.55
CA ASP A 158 -8.92 -0.90 23.49
C ASP A 158 -8.34 0.36 22.83
N LEU A 159 -8.18 0.34 21.51
CA LEU A 159 -7.66 1.44 20.71
C LEU A 159 -8.74 2.23 19.97
N ASP A 160 -9.99 1.75 19.94
CA ASP A 160 -11.08 2.36 19.16
C ASP A 160 -11.25 3.85 19.48
N ARG A 161 -11.25 4.22 20.74
CA ARG A 161 -11.35 5.63 21.16
C ARG A 161 -10.21 6.51 20.64
N MET A 162 -9.01 5.96 20.56
CA MET A 162 -7.85 6.68 20.01
C MET A 162 -8.01 6.86 18.50
N LEU A 163 -8.47 5.83 17.79
CA LEU A 163 -8.72 5.89 16.35
C LEU A 163 -9.79 6.93 16.00
N GLU A 164 -10.88 7.00 16.77
CA GLU A 164 -11.94 8.00 16.60
C GLU A 164 -11.43 9.43 16.79
N TYR A 165 -10.48 9.63 17.73
CA TYR A 165 -9.92 10.95 18.04
C TYR A 165 -8.84 11.41 17.04
N PHE A 166 -8.20 10.47 16.35
CA PHE A 166 -7.09 10.76 15.45
C PHE A 166 -7.40 11.84 14.40
N PRO A 167 -8.53 11.82 13.67
CA PRO A 167 -8.85 12.82 12.65
C PRO A 167 -9.16 14.21 13.23
N GLU A 168 -9.35 14.35 14.54
CA GLU A 168 -9.53 15.66 15.19
C GLU A 168 -8.19 16.39 15.40
N GLY A 169 -7.12 15.63 15.61
CA GLY A 169 -5.76 16.15 15.77
C GLY A 169 -4.98 16.31 14.47
N PHE A 170 -5.39 15.59 13.42
CA PHE A 170 -4.73 15.55 12.13
C PHE A 170 -5.72 15.79 11.00
N HIS A 171 -5.29 16.48 9.95
CA HIS A 171 -6.16 16.80 8.81
C HIS A 171 -6.36 15.55 7.91
N GLU A 172 -7.29 14.68 8.34
CA GLU A 172 -7.60 13.40 7.70
C GLU A 172 -9.09 13.33 7.31
N PRO A 173 -9.50 13.98 6.21
CA PRO A 173 -10.91 14.19 5.90
C PRO A 173 -11.69 12.89 5.64
N TYR A 174 -11.04 11.84 5.20
CA TYR A 174 -11.68 10.57 4.85
C TYR A 174 -11.47 9.47 5.89
N TYR A 175 -10.69 9.72 6.93
CA TYR A 175 -10.35 8.73 7.95
C TYR A 175 -11.57 8.20 8.71
N LYS A 176 -12.54 9.06 9.07
CA LYS A 176 -13.78 8.63 9.73
C LYS A 176 -14.55 7.60 8.89
N SER A 177 -14.64 7.81 7.58
CA SER A 177 -15.30 6.85 6.68
C SER A 177 -14.46 5.58 6.48
N TYR A 178 -13.14 5.66 6.60
CA TYR A 178 -12.25 4.51 6.55
C TYR A 178 -12.42 3.60 7.78
N LEU A 179 -12.57 4.18 8.97
CA LEU A 179 -12.71 3.43 10.22
C LEU A 179 -13.88 2.44 10.22
N THR A 180 -14.93 2.71 9.44
CA THR A 180 -16.14 1.89 9.37
C THR A 180 -16.38 1.22 8.02
N GLU A 181 -15.49 1.42 7.04
CA GLU A 181 -15.62 0.80 5.71
C GLU A 181 -15.44 -0.71 5.79
N ASP A 182 -16.35 -1.45 5.20
CA ASP A 182 -16.18 -2.91 5.04
C ASP A 182 -15.28 -3.21 3.83
N PHE A 183 -13.98 -3.30 4.07
CA PHE A 183 -13.02 -3.67 3.01
C PHE A 183 -13.18 -5.12 2.55
N GLY A 184 -13.80 -6.00 3.34
CA GLY A 184 -14.20 -7.33 2.91
C GLY A 184 -15.18 -7.24 1.75
N HIS A 185 -16.17 -6.37 1.88
CA HIS A 185 -17.15 -6.10 0.83
C HIS A 185 -16.54 -5.35 -0.36
N VAL A 186 -15.83 -4.24 -0.12
CA VAL A 186 -15.23 -3.41 -1.20
C VAL A 186 -14.29 -4.22 -2.08
N LEU A 187 -13.37 -4.98 -1.49
CA LEU A 187 -12.39 -5.78 -2.23
C LEU A 187 -13.03 -7.04 -2.82
N GLY A 188 -13.99 -7.65 -2.11
CA GLY A 188 -14.74 -8.81 -2.59
C GLY A 188 -15.60 -8.48 -3.82
N GLU A 189 -16.30 -7.36 -3.85
CA GLU A 189 -17.06 -6.90 -5.03
C GLU A 189 -16.14 -6.61 -6.23
N ALA A 190 -14.91 -6.14 -5.99
CA ALA A 190 -13.93 -5.97 -7.05
C ALA A 190 -13.41 -7.30 -7.62
N GLY A 191 -13.58 -8.42 -6.91
CA GLY A 191 -13.18 -9.75 -7.36
C GLY A 191 -12.01 -10.36 -6.60
N PHE A 192 -11.60 -9.79 -5.47
CA PHE A 192 -10.58 -10.36 -4.61
C PHE A 192 -11.14 -11.42 -3.65
N VAL A 193 -10.31 -12.39 -3.31
CA VAL A 193 -10.57 -13.39 -2.26
C VAL A 193 -9.59 -13.15 -1.09
N PRO A 194 -10.08 -13.01 0.16
CA PRO A 194 -9.23 -12.79 1.31
C PRO A 194 -8.42 -14.04 1.65
N GLU A 195 -7.15 -13.86 2.08
CA GLU A 195 -6.30 -14.97 2.49
C GLU A 195 -5.82 -14.86 3.95
N ARG A 196 -5.28 -13.70 4.34
CA ARG A 196 -4.61 -13.55 5.64
C ARG A 196 -4.92 -12.19 6.23
N ARG A 197 -4.87 -12.13 7.57
CA ARG A 197 -4.97 -10.88 8.34
C ARG A 197 -3.98 -10.94 9.49
N GLN A 198 -3.29 -9.83 9.73
CA GLN A 198 -2.45 -9.63 10.91
C GLN A 198 -2.56 -8.19 11.40
N LEU A 199 -2.37 -7.99 12.69
CA LEU A 199 -2.32 -6.69 13.34
C LEU A 199 -0.92 -6.49 13.91
N ALA A 200 -0.38 -5.29 13.79
CA ALA A 200 0.91 -4.91 14.33
C ALA A 200 0.87 -3.45 14.79
N PHE A 201 0.83 -3.22 16.09
CA PHE A 201 0.65 -1.92 16.71
C PHE A 201 -0.62 -1.22 16.17
N LEU A 202 -0.52 -0.11 15.44
CA LEU A 202 -1.65 0.64 14.88
C LEU A 202 -1.96 0.26 13.43
N THR A 203 -1.50 -0.89 12.98
CA THR A 203 -1.55 -1.31 11.58
C THR A 203 -2.27 -2.62 11.42
N LYS A 204 -3.12 -2.68 10.42
CA LYS A 204 -3.72 -3.90 9.90
C LYS A 204 -3.13 -4.20 8.53
N THR A 205 -2.60 -5.40 8.36
CA THR A 205 -2.19 -5.95 7.06
C THR A 205 -3.10 -7.12 6.70
N THR A 206 -3.69 -7.04 5.52
CA THR A 206 -4.48 -8.13 4.94
C THR A 206 -3.91 -8.50 3.57
N THR A 207 -4.04 -9.76 3.19
CA THR A 207 -3.67 -10.23 1.86
C THR A 207 -4.88 -10.76 1.11
N TRP A 208 -4.91 -10.49 -0.17
CA TRP A 208 -6.02 -10.75 -1.06
C TRP A 208 -5.51 -11.37 -2.35
N ARG A 209 -6.20 -12.38 -2.86
CA ARG A 209 -5.83 -13.07 -4.10
C ARG A 209 -6.81 -12.70 -5.21
N LYS A 210 -6.29 -12.33 -6.40
CA LYS A 210 -7.11 -12.41 -7.61
C LYS A 210 -7.23 -13.89 -7.97
N PRO A 211 -8.44 -14.46 -8.08
CA PRO A 211 -8.59 -15.85 -8.48
C PRO A 211 -7.84 -16.16 -9.77
N ALA A 212 -7.23 -17.34 -9.85
CA ALA A 212 -6.78 -17.85 -11.14
C ALA A 212 -8.04 -18.10 -11.98
N GLY A 213 -8.09 -17.56 -13.17
CA GLY A 213 -9.22 -17.82 -14.09
C GLY A 213 -9.45 -19.34 -14.22
N VAL A 214 -10.71 -19.74 -14.27
CA VAL A 214 -11.12 -21.11 -14.54
C VAL A 214 -10.89 -21.40 -16.03
#